data_a425b3516e2613de6e8798ec6b90902d
#
_entry.id   a425b3516e2613de6e8798ec6b90902d
#
_cell.length_a   1.000
_cell.length_b   1.000
_cell.length_c   1.000
_cell.angle_alpha   90.00
_cell.angle_beta   90.00
_cell.angle_gamma   90.00
#
_symmetry.space_group_name_H-M   'P 1'
#
loop_
_entity.id
_entity.type
_entity.pdbx_description
1 polymer ?
#
loop_
_entity_poly.entity_id
_entity_poly.type
_entity_poly.pdbx_seq_one_letter_code
_entity_poly.pdbx_strand_id
1 'polypeptide(L)'
;MKTNSNTLYIQKLISEGEHIHQDFKFAISDARKIAKSLSAFANTEGGRLLVGVKDNGVAGVRSEEEIYMVEAAATLYCRPEIELETHIYHIEGKDVLEVQINESTQKPIYALDENNHPWAYVRIKDENILANPIHLNIWKHDREEKRVIITYTQREQQILTILKQQGALTLGQCSKLTRMNRKQISRLLADFIRFGLIEQYFEEHTFYFRLKDGE
;
A
#
# COMPACT_ATOMS: atom_id res chain seq x y z
N MET A 1 31.98 -24.88 -7.31
CA MET A 1 32.07 -23.49 -6.80
C MET A 1 31.08 -23.38 -5.65
N LYS A 2 31.47 -22.93 -4.46
CA LYS A 2 30.52 -22.64 -3.39
C LYS A 2 29.74 -21.39 -3.78
N THR A 3 28.45 -21.54 -4.04
CA THR A 3 27.57 -20.40 -4.27
C THR A 3 27.56 -19.53 -3.02
N ASN A 4 27.85 -18.24 -3.18
CA ASN A 4 27.88 -17.30 -2.06
C ASN A 4 26.49 -17.21 -1.41
N SER A 5 26.44 -17.12 -0.08
CA SER A 5 25.17 -16.96 0.69
C SER A 5 24.29 -15.85 0.14
N ASN A 6 24.88 -14.73 -0.28
CA ASN A 6 24.17 -13.59 -0.86
C ASN A 6 23.52 -13.92 -2.21
N THR A 7 24.21 -14.72 -3.05
CA THR A 7 23.66 -15.18 -4.33
C THR A 7 22.42 -16.04 -4.12
N LEU A 8 22.50 -16.99 -3.18
CA LEU A 8 21.35 -17.85 -2.83
C LEU A 8 20.18 -17.04 -2.26
N TYR A 9 20.46 -16.05 -1.43
CA TYR A 9 19.45 -15.17 -0.87
C TYR A 9 18.71 -14.40 -1.96
N ILE A 10 19.43 -13.70 -2.83
CA ILE A 10 18.80 -12.92 -3.92
C ILE A 10 18.07 -13.83 -4.92
N GLN A 11 18.64 -14.99 -5.27
CA GLN A 11 17.98 -15.96 -6.14
C GLN A 11 16.66 -16.48 -5.53
N LYS A 12 16.64 -16.70 -4.21
CA LYS A 12 15.43 -17.08 -3.48
C LYS A 12 14.37 -15.97 -3.61
N LEU A 13 14.72 -14.71 -3.33
CA LEU A 13 13.81 -13.58 -3.46
C LEU A 13 13.25 -13.43 -4.89
N ILE A 14 14.10 -13.58 -5.90
CA ILE A 14 13.65 -13.55 -7.31
C ILE A 14 12.66 -14.69 -7.60
N SER A 15 12.91 -15.88 -7.05
CA SER A 15 12.03 -17.03 -7.26
C SER A 15 10.66 -16.90 -6.57
N GLU A 16 10.54 -16.07 -5.54
CA GLU A 16 9.28 -15.75 -4.87
C GLU A 16 8.40 -14.82 -5.72
N GLY A 17 9.00 -14.06 -6.64
CA GLY A 17 8.30 -13.11 -7.50
C GLY A 17 7.84 -11.85 -6.78
N GLU A 18 7.09 -10.99 -7.49
CA GLU A 18 6.45 -9.82 -6.91
C GLU A 18 5.19 -10.21 -6.13
N HIS A 19 4.99 -9.58 -4.99
CA HIS A 19 3.83 -9.84 -4.12
C HIS A 19 3.62 -8.65 -3.15
N ILE A 20 2.74 -8.81 -2.17
CA ILE A 20 2.38 -7.74 -1.23
C ILE A 20 3.59 -7.15 -0.47
N HIS A 21 4.61 -7.95 -0.20
CA HIS A 21 5.82 -7.53 0.51
C HIS A 21 7.07 -7.40 -0.38
N GLN A 22 6.94 -7.53 -1.70
CA GLN A 22 8.08 -7.49 -2.60
C GLN A 22 7.75 -6.90 -3.96
N ASP A 23 8.63 -6.03 -4.46
CA ASP A 23 8.52 -5.40 -5.77
C ASP A 23 9.90 -5.34 -6.46
N PHE A 24 9.96 -5.49 -7.78
CA PHE A 24 11.17 -5.47 -8.57
C PHE A 24 11.25 -4.22 -9.43
N LYS A 25 12.44 -3.64 -9.50
CA LYS A 25 12.75 -2.54 -10.41
C LYS A 25 13.99 -2.88 -11.21
N PHE A 26 13.82 -2.97 -12.51
CA PHE A 26 14.94 -3.18 -13.42
C PHE A 26 15.94 -2.03 -13.36
N ALA A 27 15.44 -0.80 -13.29
CA ALA A 27 16.20 0.43 -13.20
C ALA A 27 15.31 1.54 -12.64
N ILE A 28 15.91 2.54 -12.02
CA ILE A 28 15.22 3.72 -11.53
C ILE A 28 15.55 4.91 -12.43
N SER A 29 14.51 5.53 -12.97
CA SER A 29 14.62 6.75 -13.81
C SER A 29 13.85 7.93 -13.24
N ASP A 30 13.08 7.73 -12.16
CA ASP A 30 12.20 8.73 -11.57
C ASP A 30 11.92 8.41 -10.10
N ALA A 31 12.44 9.27 -9.20
CA ALA A 31 12.27 9.12 -7.76
C ALA A 31 10.80 9.22 -7.31
N ARG A 32 9.94 9.97 -8.02
CA ARG A 32 8.51 10.07 -7.70
C ARG A 32 7.76 8.75 -7.95
N LYS A 33 8.18 7.99 -8.96
CA LYS A 33 7.63 6.64 -9.18
C LYS A 33 8.00 5.70 -8.04
N ILE A 34 9.24 5.80 -7.54
CA ILE A 34 9.67 5.03 -6.38
C ILE A 34 8.89 5.46 -5.13
N ALA A 35 8.67 6.75 -4.91
CA ALA A 35 7.87 7.25 -3.79
C ALA A 35 6.46 6.62 -3.72
N LYS A 36 5.84 6.30 -4.86
CA LYS A 36 4.56 5.56 -4.89
C LYS A 36 4.69 4.16 -4.29
N SER A 37 5.75 3.41 -4.65
CA SER A 37 6.02 2.08 -4.09
C SER A 37 6.33 2.17 -2.59
N LEU A 38 7.16 3.14 -2.18
CA LEU A 38 7.48 3.37 -0.77
C LEU A 38 6.22 3.70 0.04
N SER A 39 5.36 4.62 -0.47
CA SER A 39 4.08 4.95 0.13
C SER A 39 3.19 3.72 0.27
N ALA A 40 3.09 2.90 -0.78
CA ALA A 40 2.25 1.71 -0.77
C ALA A 40 2.70 0.69 0.29
N PHE A 41 4.00 0.39 0.38
CA PHE A 41 4.54 -0.49 1.40
C PHE A 41 4.36 0.08 2.81
N ALA A 42 4.74 1.33 3.04
CA ALA A 42 4.64 1.96 4.36
C ALA A 42 3.18 2.08 4.86
N ASN A 43 2.21 2.23 3.97
CA ASN A 43 0.79 2.29 4.31
C ASN A 43 0.13 0.91 4.46
N THR A 44 0.80 -0.17 4.09
CA THR A 44 0.24 -1.53 4.16
C THR A 44 0.98 -2.32 5.26
N GLU A 45 1.76 -3.29 4.92
CA GLU A 45 2.40 -4.21 5.86
C GLU A 45 3.94 -4.15 5.76
N GLY A 46 4.46 -3.06 5.19
CA GLY A 46 5.87 -2.96 4.83
C GLY A 46 6.24 -3.87 3.66
N GLY A 47 7.53 -4.00 3.41
CA GLY A 47 8.03 -4.85 2.34
C GLY A 47 9.43 -4.44 1.88
N ARG A 48 9.80 -4.91 0.69
CA ARG A 48 11.08 -4.62 0.09
C ARG A 48 10.97 -4.26 -1.39
N LEU A 49 11.91 -3.44 -1.82
CA LEU A 49 12.12 -3.13 -3.22
C LEU A 49 13.50 -3.68 -3.63
N LEU A 50 13.55 -4.51 -4.68
CA LEU A 50 14.79 -5.00 -5.27
C LEU A 50 15.07 -4.23 -6.54
N VAL A 51 16.16 -3.46 -6.58
CA VAL A 51 16.60 -2.69 -7.75
C VAL A 51 17.74 -3.41 -8.45
N GLY A 52 17.71 -3.41 -9.78
CA GLY A 52 18.63 -4.19 -10.60
C GLY A 52 18.17 -5.64 -10.82
N VAL A 53 16.86 -5.90 -10.65
CA VAL A 53 16.25 -7.23 -10.78
C VAL A 53 15.13 -7.20 -11.83
N LYS A 54 14.96 -8.34 -12.49
CA LYS A 54 13.84 -8.69 -13.37
C LYS A 54 13.24 -10.01 -12.92
N ASP A 55 12.05 -10.35 -13.39
CA ASP A 55 11.35 -11.61 -13.10
C ASP A 55 12.21 -12.86 -13.34
N ASN A 56 13.17 -12.79 -14.23
CA ASN A 56 14.01 -13.93 -14.66
C ASN A 56 15.46 -13.79 -14.25
N GLY A 57 15.86 -12.84 -13.41
CA GLY A 57 17.23 -12.76 -12.92
C GLY A 57 17.80 -11.38 -12.61
N VAL A 58 19.08 -11.36 -12.30
CA VAL A 58 19.82 -10.17 -11.93
C VAL A 58 20.24 -9.38 -13.17
N ALA A 59 19.79 -8.13 -13.23
CA ALA A 59 20.19 -7.17 -14.28
C ALA A 59 21.38 -6.30 -13.83
N GLY A 60 21.37 -5.92 -12.55
CA GLY A 60 22.32 -5.03 -11.90
C GLY A 60 21.86 -3.58 -11.89
N VAL A 61 22.15 -2.87 -10.80
CA VAL A 61 22.03 -1.41 -10.68
C VAL A 61 22.99 -0.76 -11.67
N ARG A 62 22.54 0.27 -12.38
CA ARG A 62 23.29 0.89 -13.48
C ARG A 62 24.28 1.95 -13.00
N SER A 63 23.92 2.66 -11.95
CA SER A 63 24.76 3.75 -11.40
C SER A 63 24.38 4.02 -9.93
N GLU A 64 25.29 4.70 -9.23
CA GLU A 64 25.03 5.22 -7.89
C GLU A 64 23.86 6.22 -7.85
N GLU A 65 23.54 6.86 -8.97
CA GLU A 65 22.39 7.77 -9.09
C GLU A 65 21.07 7.08 -8.77
N GLU A 66 20.92 5.78 -9.08
CA GLU A 66 19.72 5.01 -8.76
C GLU A 66 19.54 4.89 -7.24
N ILE A 67 20.63 4.75 -6.49
CA ILE A 67 20.61 4.71 -5.02
C ILE A 67 20.14 6.07 -4.46
N TYR A 68 20.74 7.15 -4.96
CA TYR A 68 20.31 8.52 -4.57
C TYR A 68 18.86 8.82 -4.93
N MET A 69 18.34 8.27 -6.03
CA MET A 69 16.92 8.41 -6.38
C MET A 69 16.00 7.72 -5.36
N VAL A 70 16.42 6.59 -4.77
CA VAL A 70 15.65 5.91 -3.70
C VAL A 70 15.63 6.77 -2.45
N GLU A 71 16.77 7.32 -2.03
CA GLU A 71 16.86 8.22 -0.88
C GLU A 71 16.03 9.49 -1.10
N ALA A 72 16.12 10.09 -2.30
CA ALA A 72 15.30 11.23 -2.67
C ALA A 72 13.80 10.90 -2.66
N ALA A 73 13.41 9.68 -3.09
CA ALA A 73 12.03 9.23 -3.03
C ALA A 73 11.50 9.24 -1.60
N ALA A 74 12.28 8.76 -0.65
CA ALA A 74 11.90 8.67 0.75
C ALA A 74 11.85 10.04 1.45
N THR A 75 12.83 10.90 1.19
CA THR A 75 13.03 12.17 1.93
C THR A 75 12.37 13.37 1.25
N LEU A 76 12.42 13.46 -0.08
CA LEU A 76 11.89 14.60 -0.82
C LEU A 76 10.46 14.38 -1.33
N TYR A 77 10.10 13.14 -1.67
CA TYR A 77 8.83 12.84 -2.33
C TYR A 77 7.86 12.02 -1.49
N CYS A 78 8.23 11.58 -0.28
CA CYS A 78 7.29 11.04 0.70
C CYS A 78 6.96 12.06 1.80
N ARG A 79 5.72 12.05 2.29
CA ARG A 79 5.26 12.89 3.42
C ARG A 79 4.34 12.09 4.35
N PRO A 80 4.64 11.89 5.62
CA PRO A 80 5.97 12.10 6.25
C PRO A 80 7.11 11.39 5.51
N GLU A 81 8.35 11.78 5.78
CA GLU A 81 9.55 11.10 5.27
C GLU A 81 9.57 9.64 5.77
N ILE A 82 10.18 8.76 4.99
CA ILE A 82 10.32 7.34 5.31
C ILE A 82 11.79 7.04 5.62
N GLU A 83 12.03 6.38 6.74
CA GLU A 83 13.32 5.77 7.02
C GLU A 83 13.47 4.47 6.24
N LEU A 84 14.59 4.29 5.55
CA LEU A 84 14.89 3.13 4.74
C LEU A 84 16.11 2.38 5.30
N GLU A 85 16.04 1.05 5.24
CA GLU A 85 17.21 0.21 5.39
C GLU A 85 17.65 -0.29 4.01
N THR A 86 18.89 -0.04 3.63
CA THR A 86 19.40 -0.39 2.30
C THR A 86 20.60 -1.33 2.39
N HIS A 87 20.62 -2.34 1.51
CA HIS A 87 21.72 -3.28 1.40
C HIS A 87 22.10 -3.49 -0.07
N ILE A 88 23.40 -3.48 -0.37
CA ILE A 88 23.92 -3.78 -1.71
C ILE A 88 24.51 -5.17 -1.70
N TYR A 89 24.07 -6.00 -2.64
CA TYR A 89 24.55 -7.36 -2.86
C TYR A 89 25.31 -7.45 -4.17
N HIS A 90 26.58 -7.92 -4.11
CA HIS A 90 27.40 -8.15 -5.29
C HIS A 90 27.18 -9.57 -5.80
N ILE A 91 26.50 -9.72 -6.92
CA ILE A 91 26.08 -11.00 -7.50
C ILE A 91 26.67 -11.13 -8.92
N GLU A 92 27.61 -12.02 -9.10
CA GLU A 92 28.22 -12.31 -10.41
C GLU A 92 28.71 -11.05 -11.16
N GLY A 93 29.34 -10.13 -10.42
CA GLY A 93 29.85 -8.87 -10.97
C GLY A 93 28.80 -7.79 -11.21
N LYS A 94 27.60 -7.94 -10.68
CA LYS A 94 26.51 -6.98 -10.73
C LYS A 94 26.05 -6.62 -9.33
N ASP A 95 25.57 -5.41 -9.15
CA ASP A 95 25.04 -4.93 -7.88
C ASP A 95 23.52 -5.00 -7.88
N VAL A 96 22.96 -5.55 -6.81
CA VAL A 96 21.52 -5.53 -6.51
C VAL A 96 21.31 -4.70 -5.26
N LEU A 97 20.47 -3.69 -5.31
CA LEU A 97 20.09 -2.90 -4.16
C LEU A 97 18.78 -3.46 -3.58
N GLU A 98 18.81 -3.90 -2.33
CA GLU A 98 17.63 -4.18 -1.52
C GLU A 98 17.31 -2.95 -0.68
N VAL A 99 16.08 -2.51 -0.74
CA VAL A 99 15.52 -1.44 0.08
C VAL A 99 14.41 -2.03 0.94
N GLN A 100 14.55 -1.99 2.25
CA GLN A 100 13.53 -2.46 3.19
C GLN A 100 12.71 -1.27 3.69
N ILE A 101 11.40 -1.42 3.66
CA ILE A 101 10.43 -0.42 4.06
C ILE A 101 9.56 -1.00 5.16
N ASN A 102 9.62 -0.42 6.34
CA ASN A 102 8.77 -0.82 7.45
C ASN A 102 7.36 -0.24 7.32
N GLU A 103 6.37 -0.96 7.85
CA GLU A 103 5.03 -0.41 8.01
C GLU A 103 5.08 0.83 8.89
N SER A 104 4.51 1.94 8.41
CA SER A 104 4.50 3.19 9.16
C SER A 104 3.43 3.21 10.23
N THR A 105 3.79 3.68 11.43
CA THR A 105 2.85 4.01 12.51
C THR A 105 2.17 5.36 12.29
N GLN A 106 2.66 6.17 11.33
CA GLN A 106 2.18 7.54 11.05
C GLN A 106 1.40 7.61 9.73
N LYS A 107 0.57 6.60 9.44
CA LYS A 107 -0.24 6.60 8.22
C LYS A 107 -1.23 7.79 8.19
N PRO A 108 -1.52 8.34 7.00
CA PRO A 108 -1.01 7.94 5.69
C PRO A 108 0.36 8.54 5.37
N ILE A 109 1.18 7.76 4.71
CA ILE A 109 2.37 8.24 4.01
C ILE A 109 1.94 8.62 2.60
N TYR A 110 2.16 9.85 2.21
CA TYR A 110 1.84 10.36 0.88
C TYR A 110 3.07 10.34 -0.03
N ALA A 111 2.86 10.02 -1.30
CA ALA A 111 3.81 10.27 -2.38
C ALA A 111 3.39 11.53 -3.13
N LEU A 112 4.34 12.44 -3.40
CA LEU A 112 4.10 13.66 -4.14
C LEU A 112 4.18 13.40 -5.65
N ASP A 113 3.19 13.87 -6.41
CA ASP A 113 3.20 13.84 -7.87
C ASP A 113 4.06 14.97 -8.47
N GLU A 114 4.06 15.10 -9.80
CA GLU A 114 4.81 16.12 -10.53
C GLU A 114 4.40 17.56 -10.16
N ASN A 115 3.16 17.75 -9.71
CA ASN A 115 2.60 19.01 -9.26
C ASN A 115 2.71 19.20 -7.73
N ASN A 116 3.43 18.30 -7.04
CA ASN A 116 3.53 18.23 -5.58
C ASN A 116 2.17 17.98 -4.87
N HIS A 117 1.19 17.41 -5.58
CA HIS A 117 -0.03 16.95 -4.92
C HIS A 117 0.23 15.64 -4.17
N PRO A 118 -0.23 15.52 -2.91
CA PRO A 118 -0.02 14.33 -2.10
C PRO A 118 -1.05 13.24 -2.42
N TRP A 119 -0.57 12.04 -2.76
CA TRP A 119 -1.37 10.85 -3.01
C TRP A 119 -0.91 9.71 -2.11
N ALA A 120 -1.82 9.08 -1.39
CA ALA A 120 -1.50 7.88 -0.61
C ALA A 120 -1.78 6.62 -1.43
N TYR A 121 -0.89 5.64 -1.31
CA TYR A 121 -1.03 4.34 -1.99
C TYR A 121 -1.08 3.22 -0.97
N VAL A 122 -1.72 2.11 -1.33
CA VAL A 122 -1.71 0.82 -0.62
C VAL A 122 -1.20 -0.27 -1.53
N ARG A 123 -0.52 -1.26 -0.97
CA ARG A 123 -0.08 -2.43 -1.71
C ARG A 123 -1.17 -3.49 -1.67
N ILE A 124 -1.62 -3.96 -2.84
CA ILE A 124 -2.59 -5.05 -2.99
C ILE A 124 -1.99 -6.05 -3.96
N LYS A 125 -1.68 -7.25 -3.49
CA LYS A 125 -0.91 -8.24 -4.24
C LYS A 125 0.43 -7.65 -4.67
N ASP A 126 0.64 -7.48 -5.97
CA ASP A 126 1.82 -6.93 -6.62
C ASP A 126 1.61 -5.51 -7.17
N GLU A 127 0.47 -4.86 -6.86
CA GLU A 127 0.12 -3.55 -7.39
C GLU A 127 0.12 -2.44 -6.32
N ASN A 128 0.51 -1.23 -6.73
CA ASN A 128 0.39 -0.02 -5.93
C ASN A 128 -0.92 0.70 -6.31
N ILE A 129 -1.93 0.58 -5.46
CA ILE A 129 -3.28 1.10 -5.70
C ILE A 129 -3.48 2.39 -4.92
N LEU A 130 -4.14 3.37 -5.53
CA LEU A 130 -4.48 4.63 -4.86
C LEU A 130 -5.43 4.35 -3.69
N ALA A 131 -5.06 4.83 -2.50
CA ALA A 131 -5.89 4.70 -1.31
C ALA A 131 -7.23 5.41 -1.51
N ASN A 132 -8.32 4.70 -1.21
CA ASN A 132 -9.65 5.27 -1.29
C ASN A 132 -9.98 6.14 -0.06
N PRO A 133 -11.08 6.92 -0.09
CA PRO A 133 -11.48 7.77 1.04
C PRO A 133 -11.71 7.03 2.35
N ILE A 134 -12.00 5.73 2.29
CA ILE A 134 -12.20 4.91 3.49
C ILE A 134 -10.87 4.65 4.18
N HIS A 135 -9.79 4.28 3.46
CA HIS A 135 -8.44 4.17 4.01
C HIS A 135 -8.03 5.46 4.74
N LEU A 136 -8.23 6.63 4.08
CA LEU A 136 -7.87 7.92 4.66
C LEU A 136 -8.67 8.22 5.95
N ASN A 137 -9.95 7.83 6.02
CA ASN A 137 -10.75 7.98 7.22
C ASN A 137 -10.28 7.05 8.34
N ILE A 138 -9.95 5.77 8.04
CA ILE A 138 -9.43 4.82 9.02
C ILE A 138 -8.15 5.37 9.63
N TRP A 139 -7.15 5.71 8.83
CA TRP A 139 -5.87 6.23 9.33
C TRP A 139 -5.99 7.54 10.10
N LYS A 140 -6.94 8.41 9.69
CA LYS A 140 -7.23 9.64 10.44
C LYS A 140 -7.75 9.33 11.84
N HIS A 141 -8.71 8.41 11.94
CA HIS A 141 -9.30 8.04 13.24
C HIS A 141 -8.30 7.32 14.14
N ASP A 142 -7.42 6.48 13.58
CA ASP A 142 -6.39 5.77 14.35
C ASP A 142 -5.39 6.76 14.98
N ARG A 143 -5.04 7.86 14.28
CA ARG A 143 -4.18 8.91 14.84
C ARG A 143 -4.86 9.74 15.92
N GLU A 144 -6.18 9.91 15.85
CA GLU A 144 -6.91 10.76 16.81
C GLU A 144 -7.16 10.04 18.14
N GLU A 145 -6.80 8.75 18.30
CA GLU A 145 -7.05 7.90 19.49
C GLU A 145 -8.47 7.99 20.05
N LYS A 146 -9.39 8.51 19.27
CA LYS A 146 -10.78 8.67 19.71
C LYS A 146 -11.45 7.32 19.85
N ARG A 147 -11.95 7.03 21.05
CA ARG A 147 -12.90 5.93 21.24
C ARG A 147 -14.10 6.18 20.33
N VAL A 148 -14.24 5.38 19.29
CA VAL A 148 -15.42 5.46 18.43
C VAL A 148 -16.56 4.78 19.13
N ILE A 149 -17.60 5.55 19.47
CA ILE A 149 -18.87 4.99 19.96
C ILE A 149 -19.76 4.86 18.73
N ILE A 150 -20.08 3.62 18.35
CA ILE A 150 -21.12 3.42 17.33
C ILE A 150 -22.46 3.71 17.97
N THR A 151 -23.08 4.78 17.55
CA THR A 151 -24.51 4.99 17.76
C THR A 151 -25.24 4.21 16.67
N TYR A 152 -26.00 3.19 17.06
CA TYR A 152 -26.73 2.33 16.11
C TYR A 152 -28.04 3.04 15.71
N THR A 153 -27.92 4.03 14.82
CA THR A 153 -29.05 4.80 14.31
C THR A 153 -29.67 4.14 13.07
N GLN A 154 -30.72 4.74 12.54
CA GLN A 154 -31.35 4.25 11.30
C GLN A 154 -30.37 4.20 10.10
N ARG A 155 -29.34 5.08 10.07
CA ARG A 155 -28.37 5.12 8.97
C ARG A 155 -27.44 3.91 9.02
N GLU A 156 -26.95 3.57 10.20
CA GLU A 156 -26.12 2.39 10.42
C GLU A 156 -26.90 1.11 10.10
N GLN A 157 -28.14 1.01 10.57
CA GLN A 157 -29.02 -0.12 10.27
C GLN A 157 -29.26 -0.25 8.77
N GLN A 158 -29.53 0.87 8.08
CA GLN A 158 -29.82 0.89 6.65
C GLN A 158 -28.67 0.29 5.83
N ILE A 159 -27.42 0.73 6.03
CA ILE A 159 -26.30 0.22 5.24
C ILE A 159 -26.01 -1.24 5.52
N LEU A 160 -26.06 -1.68 6.79
CA LEU A 160 -25.84 -3.10 7.13
C LEU A 160 -26.95 -3.99 6.52
N THR A 161 -28.20 -3.53 6.54
CA THR A 161 -29.32 -4.25 5.89
C THR A 161 -29.12 -4.36 4.37
N ILE A 162 -28.70 -3.26 3.73
CA ILE A 162 -28.43 -3.24 2.29
C ILE A 162 -27.29 -4.19 1.94
N LEU A 163 -26.18 -4.17 2.68
CA LEU A 163 -25.05 -5.08 2.46
C LEU A 163 -25.47 -6.54 2.68
N LYS A 164 -26.31 -6.82 3.68
CA LYS A 164 -26.85 -8.17 3.91
C LYS A 164 -27.71 -8.68 2.73
N GLN A 165 -28.48 -7.80 2.12
CA GLN A 165 -29.39 -8.17 1.01
C GLN A 165 -28.71 -8.24 -0.34
N GLN A 166 -27.76 -7.34 -0.61
CA GLN A 166 -27.12 -7.15 -1.92
C GLN A 166 -25.74 -7.81 -2.02
N GLY A 167 -25.15 -8.23 -0.89
CA GLY A 167 -23.78 -8.74 -0.83
C GLY A 167 -22.75 -7.61 -0.91
N ALA A 168 -21.79 -7.77 -1.80
CA ALA A 168 -20.70 -6.80 -1.96
C ALA A 168 -21.10 -5.60 -2.82
N LEU A 169 -20.79 -4.39 -2.37
CA LEU A 169 -21.13 -3.13 -3.03
C LEU A 169 -19.92 -2.19 -3.10
N THR A 170 -19.84 -1.41 -4.16
CA THR A 170 -18.89 -0.30 -4.28
C THR A 170 -19.34 0.90 -3.44
N LEU A 171 -18.41 1.83 -3.15
CA LEU A 171 -18.73 3.09 -2.47
C LEU A 171 -19.84 3.88 -3.19
N GLY A 172 -19.82 3.88 -4.53
CA GLY A 172 -20.85 4.55 -5.34
C GLY A 172 -22.24 3.93 -5.18
N GLN A 173 -22.31 2.59 -5.17
CA GLN A 173 -23.56 1.86 -4.94
C GLN A 173 -24.09 2.08 -3.52
N CYS A 174 -23.20 2.00 -2.50
CA CYS A 174 -23.59 2.31 -1.12
C CYS A 174 -24.16 3.72 -0.99
N SER A 175 -23.53 4.73 -1.59
CA SER A 175 -24.00 6.11 -1.59
C SER A 175 -25.38 6.25 -2.26
N LYS A 176 -25.57 5.60 -3.41
CA LYS A 176 -26.83 5.65 -4.18
C LYS A 176 -27.99 4.98 -3.42
N LEU A 177 -27.77 3.78 -2.90
CA LEU A 177 -28.81 2.99 -2.22
C LEU A 177 -29.20 3.57 -0.86
N THR A 178 -28.26 4.18 -0.13
CA THR A 178 -28.55 4.82 1.16
C THR A 178 -29.01 6.26 1.03
N ARG A 179 -28.87 6.89 -0.15
CA ARG A 179 -29.07 8.33 -0.39
C ARG A 179 -28.17 9.22 0.49
N MET A 180 -27.08 8.68 1.03
CA MET A 180 -26.07 9.45 1.76
C MET A 180 -25.03 10.01 0.77
N ASN A 181 -24.49 11.20 1.08
CA ASN A 181 -23.39 11.73 0.28
C ASN A 181 -22.10 10.91 0.53
N ARG A 182 -21.15 11.00 -0.42
CA ARG A 182 -19.92 10.20 -0.39
C ARG A 182 -19.11 10.38 0.90
N LYS A 183 -19.07 11.58 1.47
CA LYS A 183 -18.33 11.86 2.71
C LYS A 183 -18.94 11.14 3.90
N GLN A 184 -20.28 11.14 3.99
CA GLN A 184 -21.01 10.47 5.08
C GLN A 184 -20.82 8.95 5.01
N ILE A 185 -21.07 8.36 3.83
CA ILE A 185 -20.96 6.91 3.67
C ILE A 185 -19.50 6.42 3.81
N SER A 186 -18.50 7.20 3.36
CA SER A 186 -17.11 6.83 3.54
C SER A 186 -16.68 6.78 5.00
N ARG A 187 -17.19 7.69 5.85
CA ARG A 187 -16.91 7.67 7.29
C ARG A 187 -17.56 6.46 7.94
N LEU A 188 -18.84 6.21 7.61
CA LEU A 188 -19.59 5.09 8.17
C LEU A 188 -18.99 3.74 7.81
N LEU A 189 -18.57 3.55 6.55
CA LEU A 189 -17.86 2.35 6.12
C LEU A 189 -16.51 2.20 6.83
N ALA A 190 -15.75 3.29 7.01
CA ALA A 190 -14.50 3.27 7.76
C ALA A 190 -14.71 2.82 9.22
N ASP A 191 -15.73 3.35 9.88
CA ASP A 191 -16.06 2.96 11.24
C ASP A 191 -16.45 1.48 11.31
N PHE A 192 -17.26 0.98 10.39
CA PHE A 192 -17.63 -0.43 10.36
C PHE A 192 -16.48 -1.39 10.07
N ILE A 193 -15.50 -0.98 9.22
CA ILE A 193 -14.27 -1.76 9.03
C ILE A 193 -13.46 -1.82 10.32
N ARG A 194 -13.27 -0.69 10.99
CA ARG A 194 -12.53 -0.63 12.27
C ARG A 194 -13.16 -1.49 13.36
N PHE A 195 -14.50 -1.62 13.35
CA PHE A 195 -15.22 -2.52 14.28
C PHE A 195 -15.29 -3.97 13.82
N GLY A 196 -14.75 -4.29 12.65
CA GLY A 196 -14.79 -5.65 12.11
C GLY A 196 -16.16 -6.13 11.66
N LEU A 197 -17.12 -5.21 11.42
CA LEU A 197 -18.46 -5.53 10.94
C LEU A 197 -18.51 -5.74 9.43
N ILE A 198 -17.68 -5.02 8.69
CA ILE A 198 -17.53 -5.16 7.25
C ILE A 198 -16.05 -5.29 6.90
N GLU A 199 -15.80 -5.79 5.72
CA GLU A 199 -14.46 -5.80 5.12
C GLU A 199 -14.49 -5.14 3.76
N GLN A 200 -13.34 -4.62 3.34
CA GLN A 200 -13.12 -4.15 1.98
C GLN A 200 -12.17 -5.09 1.25
N TYR A 201 -12.40 -5.28 -0.04
CA TYR A 201 -11.50 -5.98 -0.93
C TYR A 201 -11.43 -5.28 -2.29
N PHE A 202 -10.39 -5.58 -3.05
CA PHE A 202 -10.12 -4.97 -4.34
C PHE A 202 -10.21 -6.03 -5.43
N GLU A 203 -11.05 -5.80 -6.42
CA GLU A 203 -11.28 -6.68 -7.55
C GLU A 203 -11.65 -5.86 -8.79
N GLU A 204 -11.18 -6.25 -9.96
CA GLU A 204 -11.44 -5.55 -11.24
C GLU A 204 -11.22 -4.02 -11.13
N HIS A 205 -10.08 -3.61 -10.55
CA HIS A 205 -9.67 -2.22 -10.33
C HIS A 205 -10.65 -1.39 -9.49
N THR A 206 -11.47 -2.04 -8.65
CA THR A 206 -12.49 -1.38 -7.83
C THR A 206 -12.52 -1.93 -6.41
N PHE A 207 -12.73 -1.04 -5.42
CA PHE A 207 -12.95 -1.46 -4.03
C PHE A 207 -14.41 -1.78 -3.79
N TYR A 208 -14.65 -2.96 -3.21
CA TYR A 208 -15.94 -3.45 -2.76
C TYR A 208 -15.97 -3.57 -1.24
N PHE A 209 -17.18 -3.48 -0.69
CA PHE A 209 -17.47 -3.58 0.75
C PHE A 209 -18.54 -4.64 0.95
N ARG A 210 -18.32 -5.55 1.90
CA ARG A 210 -19.29 -6.59 2.28
C ARG A 210 -19.27 -6.80 3.78
N LEU A 211 -20.34 -7.44 4.30
CA LEU A 211 -20.33 -7.89 5.69
C LEU A 211 -19.19 -8.87 5.89
N LYS A 212 -18.50 -8.76 7.02
CA LYS A 212 -17.54 -9.77 7.43
C LYS A 212 -18.34 -10.98 7.93
N ASP A 213 -18.05 -12.16 7.38
CA ASP A 213 -18.69 -13.39 7.85
C ASP A 213 -18.32 -13.57 9.32
N GLY A 214 -19.34 -13.71 10.19
CA GLY A 214 -19.12 -13.97 11.60
C GLY A 214 -18.47 -15.35 11.77
N GLU A 215 -17.38 -15.38 12.52
CA GLU A 215 -16.83 -16.65 13.03
C GLU A 215 -17.82 -17.36 13.94
#